data_fcc8c749d4fa6cf491eb776183e57614
#
_entry.id   fcc8c749d4fa6cf491eb776183e57614
#
_cell.length_a   1.000
_cell.length_b   1.000
_cell.length_c   1.000
_cell.angle_alpha   90.00
_cell.angle_beta   90.00
_cell.angle_gamma   90.00
#
_symmetry.space_group_name_H-M   'P 1'
#
loop_
_entity.id
_entity.type
_entity.pdbx_description
1 polymer ?
#
loop_
_entity_poly.entity_id
_entity_poly.type
_entity_poly.pdbx_seq_one_letter_code
_entity_poly.pdbx_strand_id
1 'polypeptide(L)'
;MFYDILDYPWERIYREWRPWLLGDLRGKVLEAGVGTGRNFQHYHRSVELTGVDLSDVMLRKAARKVKKANCKIELLHDDASMMRLVDSNQYDWIISTFLCCVMPDEFQPMALQQFARVLKPGGKFRLLEMVYSKNRKIRRRQDLFAPFVEKVYGARFDRKTVQYIEESAELEITGKRFLKDDVYLLIEGARKV
;
A
#
# COMPACT_ATOMS: atom_id res chain seq x y z
N MET A 1 12.45 16.73 -0.82
CA MET A 1 11.69 17.85 -1.37
C MET A 1 11.13 17.57 -2.77
N PHE A 2 11.84 16.86 -3.64
CA PHE A 2 11.40 16.61 -5.02
C PHE A 2 10.27 15.59 -5.18
N TYR A 3 10.18 14.56 -4.33
CA TYR A 3 9.20 13.48 -4.47
C TYR A 3 7.75 13.98 -4.48
N ASP A 4 7.37 14.84 -3.54
CA ASP A 4 6.00 15.38 -3.46
C ASP A 4 5.63 16.29 -4.64
N ILE A 5 6.63 16.93 -5.29
CA ILE A 5 6.43 17.80 -6.46
C ILE A 5 6.28 16.95 -7.73
N LEU A 6 7.09 15.91 -7.89
CA LEU A 6 7.03 15.01 -9.05
C LEU A 6 5.75 14.17 -9.04
N ASP A 7 5.24 13.84 -7.85
CA ASP A 7 4.03 13.06 -7.67
C ASP A 7 2.73 13.90 -7.74
N TYR A 8 2.84 15.22 -7.84
CA TYR A 8 1.68 16.13 -7.85
C TYR A 8 0.64 15.84 -8.94
N PRO A 9 1.00 15.52 -10.20
CA PRO A 9 0.02 15.21 -11.24
C PRO A 9 -0.79 13.94 -10.92
N TRP A 10 -0.14 12.94 -10.33
CA TRP A 10 -0.75 11.66 -9.95
C TRP A 10 -1.58 11.80 -8.69
N GLU A 11 -1.19 12.69 -7.77
CA GLU A 11 -1.90 12.95 -6.52
C GLU A 11 -3.34 13.40 -6.75
N ARG A 12 -3.62 14.17 -7.82
CA ARG A 12 -4.99 14.57 -8.17
C ARG A 12 -5.90 13.37 -8.40
N ILE A 13 -5.36 12.30 -9.02
CA ILE A 13 -6.09 11.06 -9.30
C ILE A 13 -6.28 10.27 -7.98
N TYR A 14 -5.20 10.09 -7.21
CA TYR A 14 -5.24 9.29 -5.99
C TYR A 14 -6.09 9.93 -4.88
N ARG A 15 -6.13 11.25 -4.82
CA ARG A 15 -6.92 12.00 -3.85
C ARG A 15 -8.42 11.65 -3.90
N GLU A 16 -8.95 11.38 -5.08
CA GLU A 16 -10.37 11.03 -5.26
C GLU A 16 -10.69 9.64 -4.70
N TRP A 17 -9.71 8.73 -4.67
CA TRP A 17 -9.93 7.35 -4.24
C TRP A 17 -9.77 7.13 -2.74
N ARG A 18 -8.92 7.91 -2.07
CA ARG A 18 -8.59 7.72 -0.66
C ARG A 18 -9.80 7.74 0.28
N PRO A 19 -10.78 8.66 0.15
CA PRO A 19 -11.91 8.69 1.08
C PRO A 19 -12.70 7.39 1.12
N TRP A 20 -12.96 6.77 -0.02
CA TRP A 20 -13.70 5.51 -0.05
C TRP A 20 -12.79 4.28 0.15
N LEU A 21 -11.51 4.39 -0.17
CA LEU A 21 -10.55 3.31 0.07
C LEU A 21 -10.29 3.10 1.56
N LEU A 22 -10.37 4.17 2.36
CA LEU A 22 -9.93 4.20 3.75
C LEU A 22 -11.04 4.57 4.75
N GLY A 23 -12.07 5.27 4.31
CA GLY A 23 -13.06 5.87 5.21
C GLY A 23 -14.00 4.87 5.89
N ASP A 24 -14.15 3.67 5.36
CA ASP A 24 -14.93 2.58 5.94
C ASP A 24 -14.16 1.70 6.93
N LEU A 25 -12.84 1.87 7.01
CA LEU A 25 -12.00 1.08 7.91
C LEU A 25 -12.27 1.40 9.37
N ARG A 26 -12.21 0.41 10.22
CA ARG A 26 -12.43 0.49 11.67
C ARG A 26 -11.45 -0.41 12.39
N GLY A 27 -11.20 -0.13 13.67
CA GLY A 27 -10.33 -0.94 14.53
C GLY A 27 -8.86 -0.65 14.33
N LYS A 28 -8.01 -1.64 14.54
CA LYS A 28 -6.56 -1.53 14.39
C LYS A 28 -6.17 -1.74 12.93
N VAL A 29 -5.53 -0.73 12.36
CA VAL A 29 -5.10 -0.72 10.95
C VAL A 29 -3.58 -0.59 10.89
N LEU A 30 -2.94 -1.44 10.10
CA LEU A 30 -1.53 -1.27 9.74
C LEU A 30 -1.46 -0.76 8.29
N GLU A 31 -0.80 0.38 8.08
CA GLU A 31 -0.46 0.87 6.75
C GLU A 31 1.01 0.56 6.46
N ALA A 32 1.24 -0.35 5.51
CA ALA A 32 2.58 -0.71 5.05
C ALA A 32 3.02 0.21 3.92
N GLY A 33 4.16 0.89 4.09
CA GLY A 33 4.66 1.89 3.17
C GLY A 33 3.90 3.21 3.28
N VAL A 34 3.84 3.80 4.50
CA VAL A 34 3.05 5.04 4.72
C VAL A 34 3.58 6.24 3.93
N GLY A 35 4.82 6.19 3.45
CA GLY A 35 5.46 7.27 2.72
C GLY A 35 5.41 8.59 3.48
N THR A 36 4.89 9.62 2.85
CA THR A 36 4.76 10.95 3.48
C THR A 36 3.46 11.16 4.25
N GLY A 37 2.68 10.10 4.53
CA GLY A 37 1.45 10.16 5.32
C GLY A 37 0.29 10.86 4.61
N ARG A 38 0.13 10.67 3.30
CA ARG A 38 -0.96 11.29 2.52
C ARG A 38 -2.32 10.71 2.82
N ASN A 39 -2.37 9.48 3.34
CA ASN A 39 -3.59 8.75 3.67
C ASN A 39 -4.20 9.19 5.01
N PHE A 40 -3.43 9.76 5.93
CA PHE A 40 -3.79 9.98 7.34
C PHE A 40 -5.11 10.72 7.54
N GLN A 41 -5.37 11.76 6.75
CA GLN A 41 -6.59 12.57 6.85
C GLN A 41 -7.87 11.85 6.41
N HIS A 42 -7.75 10.69 5.77
CA HIS A 42 -8.87 9.94 5.20
C HIS A 42 -9.34 8.78 6.08
N TYR A 43 -8.56 8.43 7.12
CA TYR A 43 -8.98 7.42 8.09
C TYR A 43 -10.08 7.94 9.00
N HIS A 44 -11.01 7.05 9.35
CA HIS A 44 -12.07 7.37 10.31
C HIS A 44 -11.49 7.53 11.72
N ARG A 45 -12.10 8.40 12.55
CA ARG A 45 -11.65 8.71 13.90
C ARG A 45 -11.54 7.51 14.85
N SER A 46 -12.23 6.41 14.58
CA SER A 46 -12.18 5.18 15.39
C SER A 46 -11.04 4.23 15.00
N VAL A 47 -10.20 4.60 14.03
CA VAL A 47 -9.04 3.82 13.63
C VAL A 47 -7.88 4.06 14.60
N GLU A 48 -7.21 2.99 15.00
CA GLU A 48 -5.87 3.02 15.59
C GLU A 48 -4.88 2.62 14.50
N LEU A 49 -4.19 3.60 13.94
CA LEU A 49 -3.28 3.39 12.80
C LEU A 49 -1.85 3.20 13.26
N THR A 50 -1.25 2.10 12.82
CA THR A 50 0.20 1.92 12.85
C THR A 50 0.73 2.07 11.44
N GLY A 51 1.60 3.05 11.21
CA GLY A 51 2.22 3.31 9.91
C GLY A 51 3.66 2.82 9.89
N VAL A 52 3.99 1.93 8.94
CA VAL A 52 5.34 1.36 8.76
C VAL A 52 5.95 1.91 7.49
N ASP A 53 7.21 2.34 7.55
CA ASP A 53 8.01 2.71 6.37
C ASP A 53 9.49 2.44 6.62
N LEU A 54 10.19 1.98 5.59
CA LEU A 54 11.63 1.73 5.62
C LEU A 54 12.45 3.03 5.57
N SER A 55 11.86 4.12 5.09
CA SER A 55 12.52 5.41 4.89
C SER A 55 12.29 6.35 6.07
N ASP A 56 13.31 6.57 6.88
CA ASP A 56 13.29 7.55 7.96
C ASP A 56 12.97 8.98 7.43
N VAL A 57 13.39 9.31 6.20
CA VAL A 57 13.03 10.59 5.56
C VAL A 57 11.54 10.71 5.31
N MET A 58 10.89 9.62 4.87
CA MET A 58 9.43 9.60 4.67
C MET A 58 8.71 9.69 6.00
N LEU A 59 9.13 8.95 7.01
CA LEU A 59 8.54 8.99 8.36
C LEU A 59 8.63 10.38 8.99
N ARG A 60 9.74 11.10 8.84
CA ARG A 60 9.84 12.49 9.30
C ARG A 60 8.83 13.42 8.62
N LYS A 61 8.53 13.21 7.33
CA LYS A 61 7.49 13.96 6.62
C LYS A 61 6.09 13.55 7.07
N ALA A 62 5.85 12.24 7.26
CA ALA A 62 4.61 11.69 7.77
C ALA A 62 4.30 12.24 9.17
N ALA A 63 5.27 12.27 10.08
CA ALA A 63 5.12 12.78 11.44
C ALA A 63 4.57 14.21 11.49
N ARG A 64 4.93 15.06 10.53
CA ARG A 64 4.38 16.43 10.43
C ARG A 64 2.89 16.46 10.11
N LYS A 65 2.37 15.39 9.51
CA LYS A 65 0.95 15.28 9.11
C LYS A 65 0.10 14.56 10.15
N VAL A 66 0.69 13.88 11.13
CA VAL A 66 -0.04 13.21 12.22
C VAL A 66 -1.01 14.16 12.90
N LYS A 67 -0.61 15.41 13.15
CA LYS A 67 -1.47 16.45 13.79
C LYS A 67 -2.73 16.80 12.98
N LYS A 68 -2.78 16.46 11.70
CA LYS A 68 -3.92 16.71 10.80
C LYS A 68 -4.82 15.49 10.62
N ALA A 69 -4.44 14.36 11.21
CA ALA A 69 -5.22 13.14 11.15
C ALA A 69 -6.41 13.21 12.14
N ASN A 70 -7.48 12.51 11.79
CA ASN A 70 -8.66 12.38 12.65
C ASN A 70 -8.54 11.20 13.62
N CYS A 71 -7.56 10.32 13.47
CA CYS A 71 -7.36 9.10 14.24
C CYS A 71 -6.02 9.11 14.98
N LYS A 72 -5.86 8.17 15.93
CA LYS A 72 -4.59 7.94 16.61
C LYS A 72 -3.61 7.28 15.66
N ILE A 73 -2.39 7.80 15.56
CA ILE A 73 -1.34 7.27 14.67
C ILE A 73 -0.04 7.03 15.44
N GLU A 74 0.50 5.86 15.26
CA GLU A 74 1.87 5.47 15.63
C GLU A 74 2.69 5.25 14.36
N LEU A 75 3.94 5.69 14.34
CA LEU A 75 4.85 5.51 13.21
C LEU A 75 6.04 4.65 13.61
N LEU A 76 6.32 3.62 12.83
CA LEU A 76 7.41 2.69 13.04
C LEU A 76 8.38 2.71 11.87
N HIS A 77 9.66 2.88 12.16
CA HIS A 77 10.74 2.68 11.19
C HIS A 77 11.06 1.20 11.10
N ASP A 78 10.45 0.50 10.15
CA ASP A 78 10.60 -0.94 9.99
C ASP A 78 10.45 -1.33 8.52
N ASP A 79 10.91 -2.53 8.19
CA ASP A 79 10.82 -3.11 6.86
C ASP A 79 9.55 -3.95 6.76
N ALA A 80 8.69 -3.64 5.77
CA ALA A 80 7.44 -4.38 5.53
C ALA A 80 7.66 -5.87 5.22
N SER A 81 8.86 -6.26 4.77
CA SER A 81 9.22 -7.67 4.55
C SER A 81 9.64 -8.40 5.82
N MET A 82 9.88 -7.69 6.91
CA MET A 82 10.33 -8.26 8.20
C MET A 82 9.40 -7.95 9.36
N MET A 83 8.86 -6.74 9.43
CA MET A 83 7.96 -6.25 10.49
C MET A 83 8.40 -6.67 11.91
N ARG A 84 9.65 -6.36 12.27
CA ARG A 84 10.27 -6.80 13.52
C ARG A 84 9.67 -6.13 14.76
N LEU A 85 9.11 -4.94 14.58
CA LEU A 85 8.54 -4.13 15.66
C LEU A 85 7.01 -4.34 15.80
N VAL A 86 6.44 -5.25 15.02
CA VAL A 86 5.00 -5.48 14.93
C VAL A 86 4.65 -6.88 15.40
N ASP A 87 3.81 -6.98 16.43
CA ASP A 87 3.35 -8.26 16.98
C ASP A 87 2.36 -8.97 16.06
N SER A 88 2.27 -10.31 16.23
CA SER A 88 1.35 -11.16 15.49
C SER A 88 -0.11 -10.97 15.94
N ASN A 89 -1.06 -11.16 15.02
CA ASN A 89 -2.51 -11.18 15.29
C ASN A 89 -3.04 -9.88 15.93
N GLN A 90 -2.51 -8.72 15.54
CA GLN A 90 -2.90 -7.44 16.14
C GLN A 90 -3.90 -6.65 15.31
N TYR A 91 -3.87 -6.78 13.98
CA TYR A 91 -4.56 -5.87 13.10
C TYR A 91 -5.83 -6.46 12.50
N ASP A 92 -6.87 -5.64 12.43
CA ASP A 92 -8.10 -5.94 11.72
C ASP A 92 -7.96 -5.72 10.22
N TRP A 93 -7.06 -4.77 9.85
CA TRP A 93 -6.79 -4.40 8.47
C TRP A 93 -5.32 -4.14 8.19
N ILE A 94 -4.88 -4.52 6.98
CA ILE A 94 -3.65 -4.02 6.36
C ILE A 94 -4.02 -3.22 5.13
N ILE A 95 -3.40 -2.06 5.01
CA ILE A 95 -3.50 -1.18 3.85
C ILE A 95 -2.11 -0.96 3.28
N SER A 96 -2.04 -0.99 1.96
CA SER A 96 -0.84 -0.57 1.23
C SER A 96 -1.24 0.15 -0.05
N THR A 97 -0.57 1.27 -0.32
CA THR A 97 -0.78 2.03 -1.55
C THR A 97 0.55 2.24 -2.26
N PHE A 98 0.74 1.54 -3.38
CA PHE A 98 1.94 1.60 -4.22
C PHE A 98 3.24 1.13 -3.53
N LEU A 99 3.14 0.18 -2.59
CA LEU A 99 4.31 -0.42 -1.97
C LEU A 99 4.86 -1.58 -2.82
N CYS A 100 3.99 -2.52 -3.23
CA CYS A 100 4.47 -3.70 -3.93
C CYS A 100 5.04 -3.35 -5.30
N CYS A 101 4.54 -2.30 -5.97
CA CYS A 101 5.13 -1.87 -7.24
C CYS A 101 6.56 -1.31 -7.11
N VAL A 102 6.96 -0.82 -5.92
CA VAL A 102 8.34 -0.37 -5.64
C VAL A 102 9.19 -1.44 -4.95
N MET A 103 8.56 -2.45 -4.35
CA MET A 103 9.26 -3.53 -3.66
C MET A 103 9.82 -4.55 -4.67
N PRO A 104 11.11 -4.93 -4.60
CA PRO A 104 11.65 -6.02 -5.42
C PRO A 104 10.87 -7.32 -5.24
N ASP A 105 10.77 -8.11 -6.32
CA ASP A 105 9.94 -9.32 -6.35
C ASP A 105 10.35 -10.34 -5.28
N GLU A 106 11.65 -10.45 -4.98
CA GLU A 106 12.18 -11.36 -3.96
C GLU A 106 11.71 -11.05 -2.53
N PHE A 107 11.33 -9.80 -2.24
CA PHE A 107 10.85 -9.41 -0.91
C PHE A 107 9.32 -9.47 -0.78
N GLN A 108 8.58 -9.52 -1.89
CA GLN A 108 7.11 -9.53 -1.83
C GLN A 108 6.52 -10.75 -1.12
N PRO A 109 6.98 -12.00 -1.36
CA PRO A 109 6.50 -13.15 -0.59
C PRO A 109 6.74 -13.01 0.91
N MET A 110 7.90 -12.44 1.30
CA MET A 110 8.22 -12.19 2.70
C MET A 110 7.27 -11.15 3.31
N ALA A 111 7.01 -10.04 2.61
CA ALA A 111 6.07 -9.01 3.06
C ALA A 111 4.65 -9.58 3.20
N LEU A 112 4.19 -10.38 2.26
CA LEU A 112 2.88 -11.03 2.31
C LEU A 112 2.78 -12.02 3.48
N GLN A 113 3.85 -12.75 3.79
CA GLN A 113 3.92 -13.60 4.99
C GLN A 113 3.82 -12.76 6.27
N GLN A 114 4.50 -11.59 6.32
CA GLN A 114 4.35 -10.68 7.46
C GLN A 114 2.93 -10.10 7.53
N PHE A 115 2.30 -9.78 6.40
CA PHE A 115 0.89 -9.35 6.38
C PHE A 115 -0.02 -10.41 6.98
N ALA A 116 0.14 -11.67 6.58
CA ALA A 116 -0.60 -12.78 7.18
C ALA A 116 -0.34 -12.90 8.69
N ARG A 117 0.92 -12.81 9.12
CA ARG A 117 1.31 -12.93 10.53
C ARG A 117 0.69 -11.87 11.43
N VAL A 118 0.70 -10.61 11.00
CA VAL A 118 0.24 -9.48 11.83
C VAL A 118 -1.27 -9.28 11.80
N LEU A 119 -1.95 -9.72 10.73
CA LEU A 119 -3.41 -9.75 10.67
C LEU A 119 -3.98 -10.74 11.70
N LYS A 120 -5.10 -10.39 12.31
CA LYS A 120 -5.92 -11.35 13.05
C LYS A 120 -6.45 -12.44 12.11
N PRO A 121 -6.81 -13.63 12.61
CA PRO A 121 -7.57 -14.60 11.82
C PRO A 121 -8.83 -13.93 11.23
N GLY A 122 -9.04 -14.06 9.92
CA GLY A 122 -10.12 -13.35 9.19
C GLY A 122 -9.94 -11.85 9.02
N GLY A 123 -8.81 -11.29 9.48
CA GLY A 123 -8.42 -9.90 9.20
C GLY A 123 -8.22 -9.66 7.71
N LYS A 124 -8.46 -8.43 7.25
CA LYS A 124 -8.57 -8.10 5.84
C LYS A 124 -7.41 -7.24 5.35
N PHE A 125 -7.19 -7.22 4.05
CA PHE A 125 -6.22 -6.31 3.44
C PHE A 125 -6.76 -5.63 2.18
N ARG A 126 -6.24 -4.44 1.89
CA ARG A 126 -6.40 -3.72 0.62
C ARG A 126 -5.05 -3.26 0.12
N LEU A 127 -4.68 -3.71 -1.07
CA LEU A 127 -3.45 -3.29 -1.75
C LEU A 127 -3.83 -2.56 -3.04
N LEU A 128 -3.35 -1.33 -3.21
CA LEU A 128 -3.52 -0.56 -4.43
C LEU A 128 -2.19 -0.49 -5.15
N GLU A 129 -2.14 -1.05 -6.36
CA GLU A 129 -0.90 -1.20 -7.11
C GLU A 129 -1.04 -0.74 -8.56
N MET A 130 0.10 -0.41 -9.18
CA MET A 130 0.16 -0.13 -10.61
C MET A 130 0.59 -1.38 -11.37
N VAL A 131 -0.14 -1.67 -12.46
CA VAL A 131 0.16 -2.81 -13.33
C VAL A 131 0.18 -2.39 -14.80
N TYR A 132 0.77 -3.21 -15.65
CA TYR A 132 0.71 -2.99 -17.08
C TYR A 132 -0.71 -3.17 -17.63
N SER A 133 -1.12 -2.21 -18.46
CA SER A 133 -2.39 -2.24 -19.18
C SER A 133 -2.40 -3.30 -20.28
N LYS A 134 -3.56 -3.93 -20.47
CA LYS A 134 -3.84 -4.79 -21.63
C LYS A 134 -4.16 -3.98 -22.89
N ASN A 135 -4.55 -2.69 -22.72
CA ASN A 135 -4.78 -1.79 -23.83
C ASN A 135 -3.44 -1.41 -24.50
N ARG A 136 -3.28 -1.76 -25.78
CA ARG A 136 -2.03 -1.54 -26.54
C ARG A 136 -1.55 -0.09 -26.57
N LYS A 137 -2.48 0.89 -26.60
CA LYS A 137 -2.10 2.33 -26.62
C LYS A 137 -1.56 2.78 -25.27
N ILE A 138 -2.21 2.35 -24.19
CA ILE A 138 -1.77 2.67 -22.82
C ILE A 138 -0.45 1.94 -22.55
N ARG A 139 -0.36 0.65 -22.88
CA ARG A 139 0.85 -0.16 -22.71
C ARG A 139 2.07 0.47 -23.38
N ARG A 140 1.97 0.92 -24.64
CA ARG A 140 3.07 1.59 -25.34
C ARG A 140 3.54 2.85 -24.61
N ARG A 141 2.60 3.62 -23.99
CA ARG A 141 2.98 4.77 -23.17
C ARG A 141 3.69 4.32 -21.89
N GLN A 142 3.20 3.29 -21.22
CA GLN A 142 3.86 2.73 -20.04
C GLN A 142 5.28 2.25 -20.40
N ASP A 143 5.45 1.51 -21.48
CA ASP A 143 6.78 1.03 -21.93
C ASP A 143 7.74 2.19 -22.18
N LEU A 144 7.27 3.31 -22.76
CA LEU A 144 8.07 4.51 -22.99
C LEU A 144 8.49 5.19 -21.67
N PHE A 145 7.60 5.25 -20.70
CA PHE A 145 7.84 5.95 -19.42
C PHE A 145 8.37 5.03 -18.31
N ALA A 146 8.31 3.71 -18.47
CA ALA A 146 8.73 2.75 -17.44
C ALA A 146 10.17 2.98 -16.96
N PRO A 147 11.18 3.23 -17.81
CA PRO A 147 12.54 3.49 -17.33
C PRO A 147 12.66 4.73 -16.45
N PHE A 148 11.87 5.76 -16.77
CA PHE A 148 11.81 6.99 -15.95
C PHE A 148 11.13 6.72 -14.60
N VAL A 149 10.00 6.00 -14.62
CA VAL A 149 9.23 5.64 -13.41
C VAL A 149 10.08 4.77 -12.49
N GLU A 150 10.78 3.79 -13.02
CA GLU A 150 11.69 2.92 -12.25
C GLU A 150 12.86 3.73 -11.66
N LYS A 151 13.50 4.58 -12.44
CA LYS A 151 14.65 5.38 -11.98
C LYS A 151 14.26 6.41 -10.90
N VAL A 152 13.09 7.03 -11.02
CA VAL A 152 12.67 8.14 -10.14
C VAL A 152 11.91 7.66 -8.91
N TYR A 153 11.05 6.65 -9.09
CA TYR A 153 10.15 6.16 -8.03
C TYR A 153 10.51 4.75 -7.54
N GLY A 154 11.38 4.02 -8.22
CA GLY A 154 11.63 2.61 -7.97
C GLY A 154 10.48 1.70 -8.39
N ALA A 155 9.43 2.27 -9.01
CA ALA A 155 8.20 1.55 -9.30
C ALA A 155 8.26 0.83 -10.66
N ARG A 156 7.71 -0.39 -10.68
CA ARG A 156 7.58 -1.22 -11.89
C ARG A 156 6.12 -1.66 -12.04
N PHE A 157 5.70 -1.83 -13.29
CA PHE A 157 4.34 -2.26 -13.65
C PHE A 157 4.19 -3.77 -13.80
N ASP A 158 5.29 -4.52 -13.78
CA ASP A 158 5.35 -5.97 -14.05
C ASP A 158 5.52 -6.82 -12.79
N ARG A 159 5.29 -6.25 -11.61
CA ARG A 159 5.36 -6.97 -10.34
C ARG A 159 4.32 -8.08 -10.25
N LYS A 160 4.69 -9.19 -9.65
CA LYS A 160 3.88 -10.41 -9.56
C LYS A 160 3.03 -10.49 -8.29
N THR A 161 2.67 -9.37 -7.69
CA THR A 161 1.98 -9.29 -6.40
C THR A 161 0.73 -10.17 -6.33
N VAL A 162 -0.11 -10.15 -7.38
CA VAL A 162 -1.31 -11.01 -7.43
C VAL A 162 -0.94 -12.49 -7.38
N GLN A 163 0.07 -12.91 -8.17
CA GLN A 163 0.53 -14.29 -8.18
C GLN A 163 1.03 -14.72 -6.78
N TYR A 164 1.84 -13.90 -6.12
CA TYR A 164 2.34 -14.22 -4.79
C TYR A 164 1.25 -14.32 -3.73
N ILE A 165 0.17 -13.53 -3.83
CA ILE A 165 -0.98 -13.68 -2.94
C ILE A 165 -1.74 -14.98 -3.24
N GLU A 166 -1.95 -15.30 -4.52
CA GLU A 166 -2.64 -16.54 -4.94
C GLU A 166 -1.87 -17.81 -4.54
N GLU A 167 -0.53 -17.73 -4.51
CA GLU A 167 0.36 -18.81 -4.04
C GLU A 167 0.47 -18.88 -2.50
N SER A 168 -0.03 -17.88 -1.78
CA SER A 168 0.05 -17.86 -0.31
C SER A 168 -0.87 -18.90 0.33
N ALA A 169 -0.33 -19.65 1.28
CA ALA A 169 -1.13 -20.59 2.08
C ALA A 169 -2.08 -19.87 3.06
N GLU A 170 -1.72 -18.66 3.50
CA GLU A 170 -2.38 -17.94 4.59
C GLU A 170 -3.27 -16.77 4.14
N LEU A 171 -3.09 -16.26 2.90
CA LEU A 171 -3.88 -15.17 2.35
C LEU A 171 -4.79 -15.66 1.22
N GLU A 172 -5.93 -15.01 1.06
CA GLU A 172 -6.83 -15.22 -0.07
C GLU A 172 -7.29 -13.89 -0.66
N ILE A 173 -7.45 -13.84 -1.98
CA ILE A 173 -8.03 -12.70 -2.67
C ILE A 173 -9.55 -12.85 -2.68
N THR A 174 -10.26 -11.86 -2.13
CA THR A 174 -11.72 -11.79 -2.13
C THR A 174 -12.27 -10.88 -3.24
N GLY A 175 -11.44 -10.02 -3.79
CA GLY A 175 -11.82 -9.12 -4.87
C GLY A 175 -10.63 -8.49 -5.59
N LYS A 176 -10.81 -8.27 -6.89
CA LYS A 176 -9.88 -7.51 -7.74
C LYS A 176 -10.68 -6.56 -8.62
N ARG A 177 -10.32 -5.27 -8.62
CA ARG A 177 -10.94 -4.30 -9.52
C ARG A 177 -9.99 -3.19 -9.92
N PHE A 178 -10.19 -2.66 -11.11
CA PHE A 178 -9.46 -1.49 -11.56
C PHE A 178 -10.18 -0.20 -11.18
N LEU A 179 -9.43 0.80 -10.69
CA LEU A 179 -9.98 2.10 -10.28
C LEU A 179 -10.00 3.11 -11.42
N LYS A 180 -9.00 3.03 -12.29
CA LYS A 180 -8.89 3.87 -13.47
C LYS A 180 -8.14 3.12 -14.56
N ASP A 181 -8.74 3.07 -15.73
CA ASP A 181 -8.26 2.24 -16.83
C ASP A 181 -8.01 0.80 -16.32
N ASP A 182 -7.15 0.05 -16.94
CA ASP A 182 -6.69 -1.24 -16.44
C ASP A 182 -5.24 -1.14 -15.89
N VAL A 183 -4.91 0.00 -15.27
CA VAL A 183 -3.56 0.34 -14.75
C VAL A 183 -3.50 0.30 -13.23
N TYR A 184 -4.54 0.80 -12.55
CA TYR A 184 -4.56 0.90 -11.10
C TYR A 184 -5.43 -0.22 -10.52
N LEU A 185 -4.77 -1.26 -10.06
CA LEU A 185 -5.41 -2.47 -9.55
C LEU A 185 -5.57 -2.38 -8.03
N LEU A 186 -6.81 -2.40 -7.57
CA LEU A 186 -7.13 -2.67 -6.17
C LEU A 186 -7.29 -4.17 -5.99
N ILE A 187 -6.56 -4.71 -5.03
CA ILE A 187 -6.63 -6.11 -4.58
C ILE A 187 -7.18 -6.08 -3.15
N GLU A 188 -8.29 -6.75 -2.93
CA GLU A 188 -8.89 -6.94 -1.62
C GLU A 188 -8.81 -8.41 -1.25
N GLY A 189 -8.55 -8.70 0.02
CA GLY A 189 -8.43 -10.07 0.49
C GLY A 189 -8.49 -10.17 2.00
N ALA A 190 -8.27 -11.38 2.49
CA ALA A 190 -8.30 -11.70 3.89
C ALA A 190 -7.22 -12.73 4.27
N ARG A 191 -6.89 -12.76 5.56
CA ARG A 191 -6.19 -13.90 6.15
C ARG A 191 -7.17 -15.05 6.32
N LYS A 192 -6.80 -16.22 5.81
CA LYS A 192 -7.54 -17.47 6.01
C LYS A 192 -7.67 -17.79 7.51
N VAL A 193 -8.78 -18.37 7.89
CA VAL A 193 -9.08 -18.78 9.27
C VAL A 193 -8.53 -20.18 9.52
#